data_61fb0ea0317c2d4510c7157f74ab5485
#
_entry.id   61fb0ea0317c2d4510c7157f74ab5485
#
_cell.length_a   1.000
_cell.length_b   1.000
_cell.length_c   1.000
_cell.angle_alpha   90.00
_cell.angle_beta   90.00
_cell.angle_gamma   90.00
#
_symmetry.space_group_name_H-M   'P 1'
#
loop_
_entity.id
_entity.type
_entity.pdbx_description
1 polymer ?
#
loop_
_entity_poly.entity_id
_entity_poly.type
_entity_poly.pdbx_seq_one_letter_code
_entity_poly.pdbx_strand_id
1 'polypeptide(L)'
;VTTKQYDRAYFDRWYRGRNRVHGEGEVRRKVTLALATAEYFLRRPVRTVLDIGCGEGAWLPHLRALRPRVSYLGIDPSDYVVERFGQERNIRKGAFGALGSLRLKASYDLIICSDVLHYVPEADIAAGVEEIAGLLDGLAYLEVLTKEDDIIGDLQGLLKRPAAWYRKTFARAGLVQVGAYCWVGPTLEDSASALEKC
;
A
#
# COMPACT_ATOMS: atom_id res chain seq x y z
N VAL A 1 17.07 0.82 22.14
CA VAL A 1 16.16 0.21 21.18
C VAL A 1 16.85 0.26 19.84
N THR A 2 17.25 -0.88 19.29
CA THR A 2 17.89 -0.96 17.96
C THR A 2 16.83 -0.58 16.91
N THR A 3 17.09 0.49 16.18
CA THR A 3 16.22 0.91 15.07
C THR A 3 16.19 -0.22 14.02
N LYS A 4 15.00 -0.64 13.60
CA LYS A 4 14.82 -1.67 12.57
C LYS A 4 15.50 -1.22 11.28
N GLN A 5 16.37 -2.06 10.75
CA GLN A 5 17.10 -1.79 9.51
C GLN A 5 16.49 -2.65 8.39
N TYR A 6 16.05 -1.99 7.33
CA TYR A 6 15.53 -2.62 6.11
C TYR A 6 16.68 -2.78 5.10
N ASP A 7 17.68 -3.59 5.48
CA ASP A 7 18.86 -3.88 4.67
C ASP A 7 18.68 -5.17 3.84
N ARG A 8 19.73 -5.55 3.11
CA ARG A 8 19.75 -6.79 2.32
C ARG A 8 19.44 -8.02 3.16
N ALA A 9 19.97 -8.12 4.38
CA ALA A 9 19.76 -9.28 5.25
C ALA A 9 18.30 -9.42 5.67
N TYR A 10 17.61 -8.27 5.91
CA TYR A 10 16.17 -8.22 6.15
C TYR A 10 15.38 -8.82 4.96
N PHE A 11 15.66 -8.35 3.75
CA PHE A 11 14.97 -8.83 2.55
C PHE A 11 15.30 -10.28 2.22
N ASP A 12 16.55 -10.73 2.41
CA ASP A 12 16.94 -12.13 2.24
C ASP A 12 16.17 -13.04 3.20
N ARG A 13 15.94 -12.60 4.43
CA ARG A 13 15.19 -13.36 5.46
C ARG A 13 13.70 -13.45 5.17
N TRP A 14 13.04 -12.34 4.81
CA TRP A 14 11.58 -12.24 4.79
C TRP A 14 10.97 -12.31 3.39
N TYR A 15 11.76 -12.05 2.34
CA TYR A 15 11.29 -12.06 0.95
C TYR A 15 11.85 -13.24 0.14
N ARG A 16 12.90 -13.88 0.63
CA ARG A 16 13.54 -15.04 0.00
C ARG A 16 13.60 -16.22 0.96
N GLY A 17 13.71 -17.42 0.47
CA GLY A 17 13.87 -18.61 1.29
C GLY A 17 12.58 -19.12 1.95
N ARG A 18 12.76 -19.97 2.99
CA ARG A 18 11.66 -20.72 3.62
C ARG A 18 10.72 -19.86 4.49
N ASN A 19 11.19 -18.73 4.96
CA ASN A 19 10.43 -17.81 5.83
C ASN A 19 9.72 -16.69 5.03
N ARG A 20 9.62 -16.84 3.73
CA ARG A 20 8.97 -15.88 2.84
C ARG A 20 7.54 -15.57 3.31
N VAL A 21 7.27 -14.31 3.63
CA VAL A 21 5.99 -13.86 4.19
C VAL A 21 4.87 -13.94 3.16
N HIS A 22 5.15 -13.60 1.88
CA HIS A 22 4.17 -13.64 0.80
C HIS A 22 4.59 -14.54 -0.35
N GLY A 23 3.71 -15.47 -0.73
CA GLY A 23 3.88 -16.27 -1.94
C GLY A 23 3.57 -15.45 -3.20
N GLU A 24 4.24 -15.75 -4.31
CA GLU A 24 4.02 -15.09 -5.61
C GLU A 24 2.55 -15.16 -6.06
N GLY A 25 1.90 -16.31 -5.85
CA GLY A 25 0.48 -16.48 -6.12
C GLY A 25 -0.44 -15.63 -5.23
N GLU A 26 -0.01 -15.29 -4.01
CA GLU A 26 -0.74 -14.39 -3.12
C GLU A 26 -0.67 -12.95 -3.61
N VAL A 27 0.52 -12.45 -3.91
CA VAL A 27 0.70 -11.11 -4.47
C VAL A 27 -0.11 -10.94 -5.75
N ARG A 28 -0.09 -11.94 -6.65
CA ARG A 28 -0.90 -11.91 -7.87
C ARG A 28 -2.40 -11.78 -7.57
N ARG A 29 -2.94 -12.50 -6.58
CA ARG A 29 -4.36 -12.37 -6.19
C ARG A 29 -4.69 -10.98 -5.64
N LYS A 30 -3.82 -10.40 -4.79
CA LYS A 30 -3.97 -9.04 -4.27
C LYS A 30 -3.97 -8.01 -5.40
N VAL A 31 -3.03 -8.10 -6.33
CA VAL A 31 -2.98 -7.23 -7.53
C VAL A 31 -4.25 -7.35 -8.37
N THR A 32 -4.73 -8.58 -8.60
CA THR A 32 -5.95 -8.80 -9.38
C THR A 32 -7.17 -8.19 -8.71
N LEU A 33 -7.32 -8.37 -7.39
CA LEU A 33 -8.40 -7.77 -6.60
C LEU A 33 -8.35 -6.24 -6.68
N ALA A 34 -7.19 -5.65 -6.39
CA ALA A 34 -7.02 -4.20 -6.36
C ALA A 34 -7.30 -3.56 -7.74
N LEU A 35 -6.77 -4.16 -8.83
CA LEU A 35 -7.03 -3.67 -10.19
C LEU A 35 -8.49 -3.79 -10.57
N ALA A 36 -9.11 -4.95 -10.35
CA ALA A 36 -10.52 -5.17 -10.72
C ALA A 36 -11.44 -4.19 -9.97
N THR A 37 -11.22 -4.00 -8.67
CA THR A 37 -12.00 -3.07 -7.86
C THR A 37 -11.77 -1.61 -8.29
N ALA A 38 -10.51 -1.20 -8.51
CA ALA A 38 -10.20 0.15 -8.98
C ALA A 38 -10.87 0.45 -10.31
N GLU A 39 -10.80 -0.47 -11.26
CA GLU A 39 -11.35 -0.29 -12.62
C GLU A 39 -12.87 -0.33 -12.66
N TYR A 40 -13.50 -1.08 -11.75
CA TYR A 40 -14.94 -1.05 -11.55
C TYR A 40 -15.43 0.37 -11.22
N PHE A 41 -14.82 1.03 -10.23
CA PHE A 41 -15.18 2.39 -9.85
C PHE A 41 -14.75 3.44 -10.86
N LEU A 42 -13.53 3.32 -11.41
CA LEU A 42 -13.00 4.25 -12.43
C LEU A 42 -13.69 4.13 -13.79
N ARG A 43 -14.36 3.00 -14.08
CA ARG A 43 -14.94 2.65 -15.40
C ARG A 43 -13.92 2.75 -16.55
N ARG A 44 -12.65 2.55 -16.23
CA ARG A 44 -11.54 2.53 -17.18
C ARG A 44 -10.34 1.79 -16.59
N PRO A 45 -9.39 1.34 -17.44
CA PRO A 45 -8.17 0.72 -16.94
C PRO A 45 -7.36 1.65 -16.05
N VAL A 46 -6.72 1.09 -15.02
CA VAL A 46 -5.71 1.76 -14.17
C VAL A 46 -4.51 2.17 -15.03
N ARG A 47 -4.07 3.42 -14.90
CA ARG A 47 -2.94 4.03 -15.63
C ARG A 47 -1.80 4.46 -14.73
N THR A 48 -2.10 4.82 -13.49
CA THR A 48 -1.13 5.36 -12.53
C THR A 48 -1.22 4.62 -11.20
N VAL A 49 -0.07 4.18 -10.69
CA VAL A 49 0.04 3.45 -9.42
C VAL A 49 1.11 4.09 -8.55
N LEU A 50 0.76 4.31 -7.27
CA LEU A 50 1.68 4.64 -6.19
C LEU A 50 1.72 3.46 -5.21
N ASP A 51 2.90 2.90 -4.96
CA ASP A 51 3.10 1.76 -4.05
C ASP A 51 3.98 2.21 -2.87
N ILE A 52 3.39 2.35 -1.68
CA ILE A 52 4.00 2.94 -0.49
C ILE A 52 4.49 1.83 0.43
N GLY A 53 5.77 1.85 0.77
CA GLY A 53 6.45 0.75 1.45
C GLY A 53 6.59 -0.46 0.53
N CYS A 54 6.89 -0.19 -0.74
CA CYS A 54 6.86 -1.18 -1.82
C CYS A 54 7.91 -2.29 -1.68
N GLY A 55 8.86 -2.17 -0.74
CA GLY A 55 10.00 -3.07 -0.65
C GLY A 55 10.72 -3.16 -2.01
N GLU A 56 11.07 -4.36 -2.41
CA GLU A 56 11.69 -4.59 -3.73
C GLU A 56 10.73 -4.43 -4.92
N GLY A 57 9.49 -3.97 -4.71
CA GLY A 57 8.50 -3.75 -5.77
C GLY A 57 7.82 -5.04 -6.24
N ALA A 58 7.43 -5.91 -5.31
CA ALA A 58 6.83 -7.22 -5.62
C ALA A 58 5.52 -7.12 -6.43
N TRP A 59 4.80 -6.02 -6.34
CA TRP A 59 3.56 -5.79 -7.08
C TRP A 59 3.80 -5.47 -8.56
N LEU A 60 4.91 -4.81 -8.89
CA LEU A 60 5.18 -4.28 -10.23
C LEU A 60 5.14 -5.32 -11.37
N PRO A 61 5.76 -6.52 -11.26
CA PRO A 61 5.67 -7.52 -12.33
C PRO A 61 4.23 -7.94 -12.65
N HIS A 62 3.40 -8.12 -11.62
CA HIS A 62 2.00 -8.50 -11.77
C HIS A 62 1.14 -7.37 -12.33
N LEU A 63 1.40 -6.13 -11.90
CA LEU A 63 0.76 -4.94 -12.46
C LEU A 63 1.07 -4.82 -13.96
N ARG A 64 2.32 -4.93 -14.35
CA ARG A 64 2.76 -4.86 -15.77
C ARG A 64 2.19 -6.01 -16.62
N ALA A 65 2.07 -7.21 -16.04
CA ALA A 65 1.47 -8.34 -16.75
C ALA A 65 0.00 -8.08 -17.12
N LEU A 66 -0.77 -7.41 -16.25
CA LEU A 66 -2.18 -7.10 -16.48
C LEU A 66 -2.40 -5.73 -17.15
N ARG A 67 -1.51 -4.78 -16.91
CA ARG A 67 -1.57 -3.39 -17.44
C ARG A 67 -0.18 -2.98 -17.95
N PRO A 68 0.22 -3.41 -19.15
CA PRO A 68 1.59 -3.21 -19.66
C PRO A 68 2.04 -1.74 -19.74
N ARG A 69 1.09 -0.81 -19.86
CA ARG A 69 1.35 0.64 -19.95
C ARG A 69 1.16 1.38 -18.64
N VAL A 70 1.05 0.68 -17.51
CA VAL A 70 0.89 1.32 -16.21
C VAL A 70 2.13 2.14 -15.85
N SER A 71 1.91 3.38 -15.41
CA SER A 71 2.94 4.22 -14.79
C SER A 71 3.02 3.89 -13.31
N TYR A 72 4.11 3.32 -12.85
CA TYR A 72 4.33 2.90 -11.48
C TYR A 72 5.37 3.78 -10.79
N LEU A 73 5.13 4.15 -9.56
CA LEU A 73 6.08 4.75 -8.62
C LEU A 73 6.04 3.98 -7.32
N GLY A 74 7.17 3.40 -6.93
CA GLY A 74 7.37 2.83 -5.59
C GLY A 74 8.00 3.86 -4.65
N ILE A 75 7.62 3.83 -3.37
CA ILE A 75 8.23 4.59 -2.29
C ILE A 75 8.65 3.61 -1.20
N ASP A 76 9.91 3.65 -0.78
CA ASP A 76 10.41 2.80 0.30
C ASP A 76 11.49 3.53 1.11
N PRO A 77 11.56 3.36 2.46
CA PRO A 77 12.57 4.00 3.29
C PRO A 77 13.97 3.33 3.19
N SER A 78 14.06 2.12 2.64
CA SER A 78 15.30 1.33 2.57
C SER A 78 16.29 1.89 1.55
N ASP A 79 17.49 2.23 1.99
CA ASP A 79 18.60 2.60 1.11
C ASP A 79 18.97 1.42 0.18
N TYR A 80 19.01 0.20 0.71
CA TYR A 80 19.27 -1.00 -0.07
C TYR A 80 18.28 -1.16 -1.25
N VAL A 81 16.98 -0.95 -1.00
CA VAL A 81 15.94 -1.05 -2.04
C VAL A 81 16.15 0.00 -3.12
N VAL A 82 16.38 1.25 -2.71
CA VAL A 82 16.53 2.37 -3.64
C VAL A 82 17.80 2.24 -4.48
N GLU A 83 18.92 1.90 -3.87
CA GLU A 83 20.20 1.68 -4.57
C GLU A 83 20.13 0.51 -5.55
N ARG A 84 19.46 -0.58 -5.16
CA ARG A 84 19.44 -1.82 -5.95
C ARG A 84 18.38 -1.83 -7.04
N PHE A 85 17.19 -1.26 -6.78
CA PHE A 85 16.00 -1.37 -7.64
C PHE A 85 15.42 -0.02 -8.08
N GLY A 86 15.88 1.09 -7.53
CA GLY A 86 15.31 2.42 -7.73
C GLY A 86 15.19 2.78 -9.21
N GLN A 87 16.26 2.65 -9.98
CA GLN A 87 16.28 2.99 -11.39
C GLN A 87 15.43 2.02 -12.23
N GLU A 88 15.61 0.70 -12.03
CA GLU A 88 14.93 -0.32 -12.83
C GLU A 88 13.42 -0.36 -12.60
N ARG A 89 12.99 -0.16 -11.34
CA ARG A 89 11.60 -0.32 -10.91
C ARG A 89 10.91 0.99 -10.58
N ASN A 90 11.58 2.13 -10.81
CA ASN A 90 11.08 3.46 -10.46
C ASN A 90 10.69 3.55 -8.98
N ILE A 91 11.62 3.19 -8.08
CA ILE A 91 11.45 3.30 -6.63
C ILE A 91 12.27 4.49 -6.11
N ARG A 92 11.65 5.32 -5.26
CA ARG A 92 12.28 6.47 -4.62
C ARG A 92 12.31 6.30 -3.12
N LYS A 93 13.31 6.93 -2.49
CA LYS A 93 13.39 6.97 -1.03
C LYS A 93 12.27 7.84 -0.45
N GLY A 94 11.58 7.30 0.54
CA GLY A 94 10.54 8.01 1.28
C GLY A 94 9.86 7.10 2.29
N ALA A 95 9.14 7.69 3.23
CA ALA A 95 8.40 6.99 4.26
C ALA A 95 6.93 7.42 4.25
N PHE A 96 6.05 6.58 4.80
CA PHE A 96 4.61 6.80 4.85
C PHE A 96 4.23 8.15 5.49
N GLY A 97 4.84 8.49 6.63
CA GLY A 97 4.56 9.76 7.33
C GLY A 97 5.16 11.01 6.66
N ALA A 98 5.93 10.85 5.57
CA ALA A 98 6.59 11.94 4.87
C ALA A 98 6.08 12.15 3.44
N LEU A 99 4.93 11.56 3.07
CA LEU A 99 4.37 11.62 1.72
C LEU A 99 4.18 13.05 1.22
N GLY A 100 3.66 13.96 2.05
CA GLY A 100 3.44 15.36 1.71
C GLY A 100 4.71 16.14 1.38
N SER A 101 5.90 15.66 1.78
CA SER A 101 7.19 16.27 1.44
C SER A 101 7.75 15.77 0.10
N LEU A 102 7.16 14.73 -0.48
CA LEU A 102 7.62 14.14 -1.72
C LEU A 102 7.01 14.85 -2.93
N ARG A 103 7.79 14.97 -4.03
CA ARG A 103 7.26 15.46 -5.31
C ARG A 103 6.49 14.34 -6.00
N LEU A 104 5.24 14.15 -5.61
CA LEU A 104 4.32 13.19 -6.21
C LEU A 104 3.52 13.81 -7.36
N LYS A 105 2.84 13.01 -8.16
CA LYS A 105 1.84 13.49 -9.13
C LYS A 105 0.65 14.07 -8.37
N ALA A 106 -0.18 14.84 -9.07
CA ALA A 106 -1.41 15.38 -8.50
C ALA A 106 -2.40 14.29 -8.09
N SER A 107 -2.41 13.14 -8.80
CA SER A 107 -3.28 12.02 -8.45
C SER A 107 -2.80 10.66 -8.98
N TYR A 108 -3.38 9.60 -8.42
CA TYR A 108 -3.14 8.20 -8.78
C TYR A 108 -4.46 7.42 -8.86
N ASP A 109 -4.55 6.54 -9.86
CA ASP A 109 -5.69 5.63 -10.03
C ASP A 109 -5.73 4.53 -8.98
N LEU A 110 -4.56 4.08 -8.54
CA LEU A 110 -4.40 3.06 -7.51
C LEU A 110 -3.26 3.44 -6.58
N ILE A 111 -3.54 3.50 -5.29
CA ILE A 111 -2.53 3.66 -4.24
C ILE A 111 -2.48 2.36 -3.42
N ILE A 112 -1.29 1.82 -3.25
CA ILE A 112 -1.04 0.57 -2.53
C ILE A 112 -0.24 0.88 -1.27
N CYS A 113 -0.65 0.32 -0.14
CA CYS A 113 0.14 0.23 1.08
C CYS A 113 -0.16 -1.14 1.71
N SER A 114 0.69 -2.12 1.43
CA SER A 114 0.49 -3.51 1.82
C SER A 114 1.54 -3.92 2.84
N ASP A 115 1.08 -4.40 4.01
CA ASP A 115 1.95 -4.94 5.07
C ASP A 115 2.93 -3.91 5.69
N VAL A 116 2.52 -2.64 5.80
CA VAL A 116 3.36 -1.52 6.25
C VAL A 116 2.79 -0.82 7.49
N LEU A 117 1.51 -0.51 7.51
CA LEU A 117 0.91 0.42 8.48
C LEU A 117 1.03 -0.02 9.94
N HIS A 118 1.15 -1.30 10.20
CA HIS A 118 1.35 -1.83 11.56
C HIS A 118 2.77 -1.61 12.11
N TYR A 119 3.68 -1.03 11.32
CA TYR A 119 5.00 -0.55 11.77
C TYR A 119 5.07 0.99 11.88
N VAL A 120 4.04 1.70 11.42
CA VAL A 120 4.02 3.17 11.35
C VAL A 120 3.42 3.77 12.62
N PRO A 121 4.02 4.83 13.22
CA PRO A 121 3.44 5.56 14.35
C PRO A 121 2.05 6.15 14.04
N GLU A 122 1.20 6.33 15.06
CA GLU A 122 -0.18 6.81 14.87
C GLU A 122 -0.28 8.19 14.19
N ALA A 123 0.58 9.12 14.61
CA ALA A 123 0.62 10.46 14.03
C ALA A 123 0.95 10.41 12.53
N ASP A 124 1.90 9.55 12.16
CA ASP A 124 2.33 9.38 10.77
C ASP A 124 1.24 8.69 9.93
N ILE A 125 0.47 7.75 10.53
CA ILE A 125 -0.67 7.14 9.83
C ILE A 125 -1.74 8.18 9.53
N ALA A 126 -2.12 9.00 10.49
CA ALA A 126 -3.14 10.03 10.29
C ALA A 126 -2.75 10.98 9.14
N ALA A 127 -1.54 11.55 9.22
CA ALA A 127 -1.03 12.45 8.18
C ALA A 127 -0.92 11.77 6.81
N GLY A 128 -0.34 10.56 6.76
CA GLY A 128 -0.15 9.85 5.49
C GLY A 128 -1.46 9.41 4.83
N VAL A 129 -2.51 9.08 5.61
CA VAL A 129 -3.83 8.72 5.07
C VAL A 129 -4.56 9.95 4.52
N GLU A 130 -4.41 11.12 5.13
CA GLU A 130 -4.92 12.39 4.59
C GLU A 130 -4.26 12.71 3.24
N GLU A 131 -2.94 12.54 3.13
CA GLU A 131 -2.22 12.68 1.85
C GLU A 131 -2.72 11.67 0.81
N ILE A 132 -2.92 10.40 1.20
CA ILE A 132 -3.49 9.39 0.30
C ILE A 132 -4.86 9.83 -0.22
N ALA A 133 -5.75 10.29 0.66
CA ALA A 133 -7.09 10.74 0.25
C ALA A 133 -7.03 11.90 -0.75
N GLY A 134 -6.08 12.84 -0.57
CA GLY A 134 -5.86 13.95 -1.49
C GLY A 134 -5.24 13.56 -2.85
N LEU A 135 -4.52 12.43 -2.92
CA LEU A 135 -3.87 11.94 -4.13
C LEU A 135 -4.68 10.87 -4.87
N LEU A 136 -5.83 10.44 -4.33
CA LEU A 136 -6.56 9.28 -4.81
C LEU A 136 -7.67 9.63 -5.79
N ASP A 137 -7.53 9.19 -7.05
CA ASP A 137 -8.61 9.25 -8.05
C ASP A 137 -9.48 7.99 -8.05
N GLY A 138 -8.91 6.84 -7.70
CA GLY A 138 -9.58 5.54 -7.78
C GLY A 138 -9.61 4.79 -6.46
N LEU A 139 -8.73 3.80 -6.31
CA LEU A 139 -8.72 2.89 -5.17
C LEU A 139 -7.43 2.99 -4.34
N ALA A 140 -7.57 3.05 -3.02
CA ALA A 140 -6.50 2.74 -2.09
C ALA A 140 -6.63 1.29 -1.61
N TYR A 141 -5.58 0.48 -1.81
CA TYR A 141 -5.44 -0.86 -1.24
C TYR A 141 -4.58 -0.75 0.01
N LEU A 142 -5.22 -0.75 1.19
CA LEU A 142 -4.58 -0.54 2.50
C LEU A 142 -4.65 -1.82 3.32
N GLU A 143 -3.66 -2.69 3.15
CA GLU A 143 -3.56 -3.94 3.88
C GLU A 143 -2.73 -3.76 5.15
N VAL A 144 -3.31 -4.14 6.27
CA VAL A 144 -2.69 -4.01 7.58
C VAL A 144 -3.07 -5.19 8.47
N LEU A 145 -2.11 -5.68 9.24
CA LEU A 145 -2.35 -6.64 10.31
C LEU A 145 -2.77 -5.92 11.58
N THR A 146 -3.80 -6.42 12.23
CA THR A 146 -4.41 -5.84 13.42
C THR A 146 -4.15 -6.71 14.66
N LYS A 147 -4.54 -6.24 15.83
CA LYS A 147 -4.39 -7.03 17.06
C LYS A 147 -5.27 -8.30 17.09
N GLU A 148 -6.29 -8.34 16.23
CA GLU A 148 -7.22 -9.45 16.09
C GLU A 148 -6.68 -10.55 15.17
N ASP A 149 -5.60 -10.29 14.41
CA ASP A 149 -5.02 -11.24 13.48
C ASP A 149 -3.93 -12.10 14.12
N ASP A 150 -3.82 -13.34 13.65
CA ASP A 150 -2.68 -14.21 13.95
C ASP A 150 -1.49 -13.80 13.09
N ILE A 151 -0.57 -13.03 13.69
CA ILE A 151 0.55 -12.44 12.98
C ILE A 151 1.71 -13.42 12.93
N ILE A 152 2.02 -13.87 11.72
CA ILE A 152 3.21 -14.69 11.41
C ILE A 152 4.18 -13.83 10.61
N GLY A 153 5.44 -13.80 11.01
CA GLY A 153 6.48 -13.06 10.29
C GLY A 153 7.30 -12.15 11.21
N ASP A 154 7.60 -10.96 10.74
CA ASP A 154 8.43 -10.01 11.46
C ASP A 154 7.64 -9.26 12.54
N LEU A 155 7.94 -9.57 13.80
CA LEU A 155 7.30 -8.92 14.96
C LEU A 155 8.10 -7.73 15.51
N GLN A 156 9.28 -7.44 14.95
CA GLN A 156 10.12 -6.33 15.43
C GLN A 156 9.51 -4.98 15.05
N GLY A 157 9.20 -4.17 16.05
CA GLY A 157 8.61 -2.84 15.85
C GLY A 157 7.12 -2.87 15.49
N LEU A 158 6.47 -4.03 15.63
CA LEU A 158 5.04 -4.18 15.39
C LEU A 158 4.23 -3.38 16.42
N LEU A 159 3.32 -2.54 15.94
CA LEU A 159 2.40 -1.72 16.73
C LEU A 159 0.98 -2.27 16.58
N LYS A 160 0.58 -3.12 17.54
CA LYS A 160 -0.72 -3.81 17.51
C LYS A 160 -1.86 -2.83 17.80
N ARG A 161 -2.68 -2.54 16.80
CA ARG A 161 -3.89 -1.72 16.91
C ARG A 161 -5.13 -2.50 16.50
N PRO A 162 -6.32 -2.20 17.06
CA PRO A 162 -7.56 -2.87 16.65
C PRO A 162 -7.99 -2.43 15.24
N ALA A 163 -8.63 -3.34 14.51
CA ALA A 163 -9.20 -3.06 13.19
C ALA A 163 -10.12 -1.82 13.19
N ALA A 164 -10.92 -1.66 14.26
CA ALA A 164 -11.79 -0.49 14.43
C ALA A 164 -11.03 0.84 14.48
N TRP A 165 -9.79 0.85 15.01
CA TRP A 165 -8.96 2.05 15.02
C TRP A 165 -8.57 2.46 13.60
N TYR A 166 -8.12 1.51 12.77
CA TYR A 166 -7.77 1.76 11.37
C TYR A 166 -8.97 2.23 10.57
N ARG A 167 -10.12 1.55 10.67
CA ARG A 167 -11.36 1.97 9.99
C ARG A 167 -11.75 3.40 10.33
N LYS A 168 -11.70 3.75 11.63
CA LYS A 168 -12.00 5.11 12.08
C LYS A 168 -11.01 6.15 11.55
N THR A 169 -9.73 5.81 11.50
CA THR A 169 -8.68 6.70 10.99
C THR A 169 -8.85 6.94 9.49
N PHE A 170 -9.10 5.89 8.72
CA PHE A 170 -9.31 5.99 7.28
C PHE A 170 -10.60 6.75 6.93
N ALA A 171 -11.69 6.47 7.64
CA ALA A 171 -12.94 7.19 7.46
C ALA A 171 -12.85 8.70 7.79
N ARG A 172 -12.04 9.10 8.78
CA ARG A 172 -11.79 10.52 9.09
C ARG A 172 -11.11 11.26 7.95
N ALA A 173 -10.30 10.60 7.15
CA ALA A 173 -9.68 11.16 5.96
C ALA A 173 -10.62 11.13 4.74
N GLY A 174 -11.88 10.71 4.89
CA GLY A 174 -12.87 10.64 3.82
C GLY A 174 -12.78 9.37 2.96
N LEU A 175 -12.02 8.34 3.40
CA LEU A 175 -11.98 7.07 2.69
C LEU A 175 -13.17 6.19 3.08
N VAL A 176 -13.82 5.59 2.09
CA VAL A 176 -14.98 4.68 2.26
C VAL A 176 -14.55 3.26 1.91
N GLN A 177 -14.77 2.31 2.83
CA GLN A 177 -14.45 0.90 2.60
C GLN A 177 -15.46 0.27 1.63
N VAL A 178 -14.96 -0.40 0.60
CA VAL A 178 -15.76 -1.06 -0.45
C VAL A 178 -15.41 -2.54 -0.62
N GLY A 179 -14.64 -3.09 0.29
CA GLY A 179 -14.26 -4.51 0.28
C GLY A 179 -12.99 -4.78 1.09
N ALA A 180 -12.46 -5.98 0.97
CA ALA A 180 -11.24 -6.41 1.67
C ALA A 180 -10.07 -5.49 1.30
N TYR A 181 -9.58 -4.72 2.28
CA TYR A 181 -8.48 -3.74 2.14
C TYR A 181 -8.71 -2.66 1.07
N CYS A 182 -9.89 -2.59 0.45
CA CYS A 182 -10.23 -1.70 -0.65
C CYS A 182 -11.00 -0.49 -0.15
N TRP A 183 -10.50 0.71 -0.47
CA TRP A 183 -11.05 1.99 -0.04
C TRP A 183 -11.14 2.93 -1.23
N VAL A 184 -12.28 3.60 -1.41
CA VAL A 184 -12.42 4.68 -2.41
C VAL A 184 -12.30 6.04 -1.74
N GLY A 185 -11.83 7.02 -2.51
CA GLY A 185 -11.73 8.40 -2.05
C GLY A 185 -13.06 9.14 -2.13
N PRO A 186 -13.10 10.39 -1.58
CA PRO A 186 -14.31 11.22 -1.57
C PRO A 186 -14.92 11.45 -2.96
N THR A 187 -14.10 11.50 -4.00
CA THR A 187 -14.55 11.71 -5.39
C THR A 187 -15.39 10.57 -5.95
N LEU A 188 -15.27 9.37 -5.37
CA LEU A 188 -15.98 8.16 -5.80
C LEU A 188 -16.99 7.66 -4.77
N GLU A 189 -17.16 8.34 -3.64
CA GLU A 189 -18.08 7.92 -2.59
C GLU A 189 -19.51 7.74 -3.08
N ASP A 190 -20.01 8.69 -3.90
CA ASP A 190 -21.35 8.64 -4.49
C ASP A 190 -21.50 7.53 -5.55
N SER A 191 -20.41 7.00 -6.05
CA SER A 191 -20.40 5.89 -7.01
C SER A 191 -20.60 4.53 -6.34
N ALA A 192 -20.39 4.44 -5.03
CA ALA A 192 -20.57 3.22 -4.24
C ALA A 192 -22.01 3.14 -3.71
N SER A 193 -22.70 2.05 -4.01
CA SER A 193 -24.04 1.77 -3.46
C SER A 193 -23.96 1.41 -1.98
N ALA A 194 -25.10 1.43 -1.28
CA ALA A 194 -25.14 1.07 0.14
C ALA A 194 -24.71 -0.39 0.42
N LEU A 195 -24.86 -1.30 -0.56
CA LEU A 195 -24.40 -2.69 -0.44
C LEU A 195 -22.90 -2.88 -0.69
N GLU A 196 -22.24 -1.92 -1.32
CA GLU A 196 -20.80 -1.96 -1.60
C GLU A 196 -19.97 -1.34 -0.47
N LYS A 197 -20.61 -0.49 0.35
CA LYS A 197 -19.99 0.13 1.53
C LYS A 197 -19.99 -0.85 2.70
N CYS A 198 -18.81 -1.11 3.31
CA CYS A 198 -18.62 -2.01 4.44
C CYS A 198 -18.58 -1.27 5.79
#